data_1e006a29baa1c7a545de9f027e61050a
#
_entry.id   1e006a29baa1c7a545de9f027e61050a
#
_cell.length_a   1.000
_cell.length_b   1.000
_cell.length_c   1.000
_cell.angle_alpha   90.00
_cell.angle_beta   90.00
_cell.angle_gamma   90.00
#
_symmetry.space_group_name_H-M   'P 1'
#
loop_
_entity.id
_entity.type
_entity.pdbx_description
1 polymer ?
#
loop_
_entity_poly.entity_id
_entity_poly.type
_entity_poly.pdbx_seq_one_letter_code
_entity_poly.pdbx_strand_id
1 'polypeptide(L)'
;MNIVDRLVALRTLMQKHGVNACIVPGTDPHASEYMAEHWTEMSWITGFLGETGTAVITMDEALLWTDSRYYLQAEAELQGTTVKLMRESDIDCPTIPQWLCQHTEGSVAVNPEMYSVNGYRELKAILEEGGLTLKSIDLISPLWQEGRPAIPTSLLYEYEEKYTGESVESKLQRVRQAMTERRCQALVISALDEIGWLLNIRGKDVDYTPCLISYVVVEMDKCTIFVSPNKLDAAAHAYLNRVGISICDYEQVFTYLQTLQAEGIMYDGGKVNEALYEAINPAITRRVNVSPSPVLKMQSVKNATEL
;
A
#
# COMPACT_ATOMS: atom_id res chain seq x y z
N MET A 1 -13.85 -18.35 -12.01
CA MET A 1 -14.72 -17.42 -12.80
C MET A 1 -13.90 -16.86 -13.96
N ASN A 2 -14.48 -16.71 -15.15
CA ASN A 2 -13.88 -15.96 -16.24
C ASN A 2 -14.02 -14.43 -16.01
N ILE A 3 -13.37 -13.58 -16.80
CA ILE A 3 -13.38 -12.12 -16.63
C ILE A 3 -14.79 -11.53 -16.69
N VAL A 4 -15.63 -12.00 -17.61
CA VAL A 4 -17.01 -11.50 -17.76
C VAL A 4 -17.82 -11.80 -16.49
N ASP A 5 -17.68 -13.02 -15.93
CA ASP A 5 -18.37 -13.39 -14.68
C ASP A 5 -17.89 -12.56 -13.49
N ARG A 6 -16.57 -12.25 -13.42
CA ARG A 6 -16.00 -11.38 -12.38
C ARG A 6 -16.57 -9.98 -12.45
N LEU A 7 -16.67 -9.39 -13.65
CA LEU A 7 -17.27 -8.08 -13.87
C LEU A 7 -18.76 -8.04 -13.50
N VAL A 8 -19.51 -9.09 -13.82
CA VAL A 8 -20.93 -9.21 -13.43
C VAL A 8 -21.07 -9.28 -11.89
N ALA A 9 -20.23 -10.10 -11.24
CA ALA A 9 -20.23 -10.20 -9.78
C ALA A 9 -19.87 -8.88 -9.11
N LEU A 10 -18.85 -8.17 -9.63
CA LEU A 10 -18.46 -6.85 -9.11
C LEU A 10 -19.59 -5.83 -9.26
N ARG A 11 -20.23 -5.75 -10.43
CA ARG A 11 -21.37 -4.85 -10.67
C ARG A 11 -22.54 -5.14 -9.72
N THR A 12 -22.82 -6.41 -9.46
CA THR A 12 -23.85 -6.82 -8.48
C THR A 12 -23.50 -6.31 -7.06
N LEU A 13 -22.23 -6.42 -6.67
CA LEU A 13 -21.77 -5.93 -5.38
C LEU A 13 -21.78 -4.40 -5.31
N MET A 14 -21.39 -3.73 -6.40
CA MET A 14 -21.48 -2.26 -6.53
C MET A 14 -22.94 -1.77 -6.34
N GLN A 15 -23.91 -2.41 -6.99
CA GLN A 15 -25.33 -2.08 -6.80
C GLN A 15 -25.77 -2.25 -5.34
N LYS A 16 -25.39 -3.35 -4.69
CA LYS A 16 -25.71 -3.60 -3.27
C LYS A 16 -25.19 -2.49 -2.35
N HIS A 17 -24.03 -1.92 -2.66
CA HIS A 17 -23.41 -0.84 -1.87
C HIS A 17 -23.76 0.58 -2.33
N GLY A 18 -24.61 0.71 -3.36
CA GLY A 18 -24.96 2.02 -3.92
C GLY A 18 -23.75 2.73 -4.51
N VAL A 19 -22.95 2.02 -5.31
CA VAL A 19 -21.73 2.50 -5.94
C VAL A 19 -21.88 2.40 -7.45
N ASN A 20 -21.51 3.46 -8.16
CA ASN A 20 -21.67 3.58 -9.61
C ASN A 20 -20.39 3.25 -10.38
N ALA A 21 -19.23 3.45 -9.74
CA ALA A 21 -17.93 3.07 -10.29
C ALA A 21 -17.01 2.48 -9.21
N CYS A 22 -16.09 1.62 -9.62
CA CYS A 22 -15.03 1.05 -8.78
C CYS A 22 -13.70 1.26 -9.46
N ILE A 23 -12.71 1.80 -8.75
CA ILE A 23 -11.33 1.93 -9.22
C ILE A 23 -10.50 0.84 -8.54
N VAL A 24 -9.75 0.07 -9.34
CA VAL A 24 -8.88 -1.03 -8.90
C VAL A 24 -7.46 -0.76 -9.42
N PRO A 25 -6.59 -0.16 -8.61
CA PRO A 25 -5.22 0.15 -9.02
C PRO A 25 -4.32 -1.10 -8.97
N GLY A 26 -3.28 -1.12 -9.81
CA GLY A 26 -2.20 -2.09 -9.76
C GLY A 26 -1.16 -1.69 -8.71
N THR A 27 -1.49 -1.85 -7.44
CA THR A 27 -0.62 -1.53 -6.29
C THR A 27 -0.95 -2.44 -5.11
N ASP A 28 -0.17 -2.35 -4.04
CA ASP A 28 -0.35 -3.06 -2.78
C ASP A 28 -0.44 -2.10 -1.57
N PRO A 29 -0.78 -2.58 -0.36
CA PRO A 29 -0.90 -1.75 0.84
C PRO A 29 0.37 -1.04 1.28
N HIS A 30 1.52 -1.41 0.71
CA HIS A 30 2.85 -0.89 1.04
C HIS A 30 3.39 0.09 -0.01
N ALA A 31 2.63 0.34 -1.11
CA ALA A 31 3.08 1.09 -2.27
C ALA A 31 4.43 0.57 -2.81
N SER A 32 4.53 -0.76 -2.94
CA SER A 32 5.71 -1.46 -3.45
C SER A 32 5.86 -1.26 -4.95
N GLU A 33 7.09 -1.24 -5.45
CA GLU A 33 7.37 -1.23 -6.89
C GLU A 33 6.98 -2.56 -7.54
N TYR A 34 7.29 -3.67 -6.88
CA TYR A 34 6.85 -5.02 -7.24
C TYR A 34 5.95 -5.55 -6.14
N MET A 35 4.75 -5.96 -6.49
CA MET A 35 3.78 -6.45 -5.52
C MET A 35 3.72 -7.98 -5.48
N ALA A 36 3.37 -8.54 -4.34
CA ALA A 36 3.09 -9.96 -4.24
C ALA A 36 1.79 -10.31 -4.97
N GLU A 37 1.72 -11.53 -5.52
CA GLU A 37 0.56 -12.01 -6.30
C GLU A 37 -0.78 -11.92 -5.53
N HIS A 38 -0.74 -11.91 -4.19
CA HIS A 38 -1.92 -11.72 -3.35
C HIS A 38 -2.69 -10.44 -3.67
N TRP A 39 -2.00 -9.36 -4.07
CA TRP A 39 -2.57 -8.04 -4.33
C TRP A 39 -2.74 -7.70 -5.82
N THR A 40 -2.59 -8.66 -6.73
CA THR A 40 -2.79 -8.43 -8.17
C THR A 40 -4.28 -8.31 -8.56
N GLU A 41 -5.04 -7.49 -7.81
CA GLU A 41 -6.49 -7.32 -7.96
C GLU A 41 -6.87 -6.76 -9.34
N MET A 42 -6.09 -5.81 -9.86
CA MET A 42 -6.26 -5.24 -11.19
C MET A 42 -6.13 -6.32 -12.26
N SER A 43 -5.12 -7.18 -12.16
CA SER A 43 -4.92 -8.30 -13.09
C SER A 43 -6.04 -9.33 -12.96
N TRP A 44 -6.49 -9.62 -11.75
CA TRP A 44 -7.60 -10.56 -11.54
C TRP A 44 -8.89 -10.07 -12.20
N ILE A 45 -9.25 -8.79 -12.08
CA ILE A 45 -10.52 -8.29 -12.60
C ILE A 45 -10.49 -8.03 -14.12
N THR A 46 -9.31 -7.72 -14.70
CA THR A 46 -9.19 -7.37 -16.12
C THR A 46 -8.67 -8.50 -17.00
N GLY A 47 -7.82 -9.39 -16.44
CA GLY A 47 -7.03 -10.36 -17.19
C GLY A 47 -5.72 -9.80 -17.73
N PHE A 48 -5.41 -8.53 -17.51
CA PHE A 48 -4.14 -7.91 -17.88
C PHE A 48 -3.06 -8.21 -16.84
N LEU A 49 -1.93 -8.76 -17.29
CA LEU A 49 -0.84 -9.23 -16.43
C LEU A 49 0.35 -8.26 -16.32
N GLY A 50 0.24 -7.08 -16.93
CA GLY A 50 1.27 -6.04 -16.81
C GLY A 50 1.34 -5.47 -15.39
N GLU A 51 2.52 -5.02 -14.99
CA GLU A 51 2.82 -4.54 -13.63
C GLU A 51 2.22 -3.15 -13.33
N THR A 52 1.93 -2.36 -14.36
CA THR A 52 1.45 -0.99 -14.20
C THR A 52 0.10 -0.79 -14.89
N GLY A 53 -0.88 -0.34 -14.13
CA GLY A 53 -2.19 0.02 -14.66
C GLY A 53 -3.21 0.27 -13.56
N THR A 54 -4.36 0.78 -13.96
CA THR A 54 -5.51 0.97 -13.08
C THR A 54 -6.78 0.63 -13.85
N ALA A 55 -7.59 -0.25 -13.30
CA ALA A 55 -8.88 -0.58 -13.86
C ALA A 55 -9.98 0.32 -13.29
N VAL A 56 -10.92 0.72 -14.15
CA VAL A 56 -12.15 1.42 -13.76
C VAL A 56 -13.33 0.61 -14.28
N ILE A 57 -14.19 0.20 -13.39
CA ILE A 57 -15.39 -0.56 -13.69
C ILE A 57 -16.61 0.28 -13.32
N THR A 58 -17.47 0.55 -14.30
CA THR A 58 -18.79 1.15 -14.11
C THR A 58 -19.88 0.11 -14.31
N MET A 59 -21.14 0.51 -14.21
CA MET A 59 -22.25 -0.39 -14.49
C MET A 59 -22.27 -0.88 -15.94
N ASP A 60 -21.77 -0.06 -16.86
CA ASP A 60 -21.84 -0.33 -18.31
C ASP A 60 -20.49 -0.64 -18.93
N GLU A 61 -19.40 -0.07 -18.41
CA GLU A 61 -18.06 -0.17 -18.99
C GLU A 61 -17.04 -0.81 -18.03
N ALA A 62 -15.98 -1.36 -18.61
CA ALA A 62 -14.77 -1.78 -17.92
C ALA A 62 -13.58 -1.27 -18.73
N LEU A 63 -12.68 -0.55 -18.07
CA LEU A 63 -11.58 0.19 -18.69
C LEU A 63 -10.29 -0.10 -17.97
N LEU A 64 -9.17 -0.12 -18.70
CA LEU A 64 -7.82 -0.27 -18.14
C LEU A 64 -6.94 0.87 -18.64
N TRP A 65 -6.50 1.74 -17.75
CA TRP A 65 -5.41 2.70 -18.02
C TRP A 65 -4.08 2.01 -17.78
N THR A 66 -3.17 2.12 -18.76
CA THR A 66 -1.77 1.69 -18.61
C THR A 66 -0.89 2.55 -19.50
N ASP A 67 0.43 2.55 -19.23
CA ASP A 67 1.39 3.36 -19.97
C ASP A 67 1.91 2.68 -21.26
N SER A 68 2.67 3.42 -22.05
CA SER A 68 3.10 3.00 -23.39
C SER A 68 3.96 1.73 -23.42
N ARG A 69 4.58 1.33 -22.32
CA ARG A 69 5.38 0.10 -22.22
C ARG A 69 4.54 -1.15 -22.39
N TYR A 70 3.24 -1.06 -22.07
CA TYR A 70 2.32 -2.20 -21.99
C TYR A 70 1.25 -2.23 -23.06
N TYR A 71 1.14 -1.27 -24.00
CA TYR A 71 0.04 -1.21 -24.96
C TYR A 71 -0.12 -2.48 -25.79
N LEU A 72 0.97 -3.02 -26.35
CA LEU A 72 0.89 -4.24 -27.17
C LEU A 72 0.47 -5.46 -26.34
N GLN A 73 0.99 -5.57 -25.11
CA GLN A 73 0.60 -6.63 -24.19
C GLN A 73 -0.89 -6.52 -23.83
N ALA A 74 -1.33 -5.33 -23.42
CA ALA A 74 -2.72 -5.08 -23.05
C ALA A 74 -3.68 -5.36 -24.22
N GLU A 75 -3.35 -4.94 -25.44
CA GLU A 75 -4.14 -5.25 -26.63
C GLU A 75 -4.30 -6.75 -26.88
N ALA A 76 -3.24 -7.54 -26.64
CA ALA A 76 -3.28 -8.98 -26.80
C ALA A 76 -4.06 -9.67 -25.67
N GLU A 77 -3.82 -9.30 -24.43
CA GLU A 77 -4.40 -9.95 -23.25
C GLU A 77 -5.88 -9.59 -23.03
N LEU A 78 -6.30 -8.39 -23.43
CA LEU A 78 -7.70 -7.96 -23.34
C LEU A 78 -8.59 -8.50 -24.47
N GLN A 79 -8.02 -9.18 -25.48
CA GLN A 79 -8.80 -9.80 -26.55
C GLN A 79 -9.82 -10.81 -25.99
N GLY A 80 -11.08 -10.68 -26.44
CA GLY A 80 -12.17 -11.55 -25.99
C GLY A 80 -12.74 -11.20 -24.61
N THR A 81 -12.19 -10.18 -23.95
CA THR A 81 -12.79 -9.56 -22.76
C THR A 81 -13.67 -8.38 -23.17
N THR A 82 -14.42 -7.81 -22.22
CA THR A 82 -15.16 -6.55 -22.42
C THR A 82 -14.38 -5.34 -21.90
N VAL A 83 -13.13 -5.52 -21.48
CA VAL A 83 -12.27 -4.46 -20.94
C VAL A 83 -11.64 -3.69 -22.11
N LYS A 84 -11.79 -2.37 -22.11
CA LYS A 84 -11.22 -1.47 -23.13
C LYS A 84 -9.90 -0.89 -22.63
N LEU A 85 -8.90 -0.86 -23.50
CA LEU A 85 -7.62 -0.21 -23.22
C LEU A 85 -7.74 1.32 -23.32
N MET A 86 -7.30 2.01 -22.28
CA MET A 86 -7.09 3.45 -22.24
C MET A 86 -5.57 3.70 -22.26
N ARG A 87 -5.07 4.32 -23.31
CA ARG A 87 -3.65 4.56 -23.54
C ARG A 87 -3.20 5.83 -22.79
N GLU A 88 -2.83 5.68 -21.55
CA GLU A 88 -2.56 6.78 -20.60
C GLU A 88 -1.56 7.82 -21.12
N SER A 89 -0.57 7.40 -21.92
CA SER A 89 0.46 8.30 -22.45
C SER A 89 0.01 9.05 -23.72
N ASP A 90 -1.17 8.74 -24.28
CA ASP A 90 -1.69 9.45 -25.44
C ASP A 90 -2.24 10.83 -25.01
N ILE A 91 -1.98 11.86 -25.83
CA ILE A 91 -2.26 13.27 -25.47
C ILE A 91 -3.77 13.53 -25.25
N ASP A 92 -4.63 12.79 -25.93
CA ASP A 92 -6.08 12.94 -25.85
C ASP A 92 -6.74 11.98 -24.84
N CYS A 93 -5.93 11.15 -24.14
CA CYS A 93 -6.47 10.23 -23.15
C CYS A 93 -6.82 10.99 -21.86
N PRO A 94 -8.08 10.99 -21.42
CA PRO A 94 -8.45 11.64 -20.17
C PRO A 94 -7.84 10.89 -18.99
N THR A 95 -7.51 11.61 -17.93
CA THR A 95 -7.16 10.98 -16.65
C THR A 95 -8.39 10.25 -16.08
N ILE A 96 -8.16 9.27 -15.21
CA ILE A 96 -9.25 8.52 -14.57
C ILE A 96 -10.29 9.44 -13.91
N PRO A 97 -9.91 10.43 -13.09
CA PRO A 97 -10.90 11.34 -12.49
C PRO A 97 -11.66 12.18 -13.53
N GLN A 98 -10.97 12.67 -14.56
CA GLN A 98 -11.63 13.43 -15.66
C GLN A 98 -12.66 12.56 -16.38
N TRP A 99 -12.30 11.32 -16.69
CA TRP A 99 -13.21 10.39 -17.36
C TRP A 99 -14.43 10.08 -16.50
N LEU A 100 -14.21 9.79 -15.21
CA LEU A 100 -15.29 9.51 -14.25
C LEU A 100 -16.26 10.68 -14.11
N CYS A 101 -15.77 11.90 -13.96
CA CYS A 101 -16.61 13.11 -13.87
C CYS A 101 -17.47 13.36 -15.12
N GLN A 102 -17.07 12.84 -16.29
CA GLN A 102 -17.81 12.98 -17.54
C GLN A 102 -18.79 11.84 -17.81
N HIS A 103 -18.56 10.64 -17.27
CA HIS A 103 -19.25 9.41 -17.65
C HIS A 103 -19.95 8.71 -16.49
N THR A 104 -19.85 9.24 -15.26
CA THR A 104 -20.40 8.61 -14.05
C THR A 104 -21.10 9.67 -13.21
N GLU A 105 -22.14 9.24 -12.50
CA GLU A 105 -22.82 10.03 -11.47
C GLU A 105 -22.80 9.28 -10.14
N GLY A 106 -22.96 9.97 -9.01
CA GLY A 106 -23.13 9.36 -7.69
C GLY A 106 -21.83 8.99 -7.00
N SER A 107 -21.59 7.70 -6.74
CA SER A 107 -20.50 7.27 -5.87
C SER A 107 -19.47 6.41 -6.59
N VAL A 108 -18.17 6.63 -6.26
CA VAL A 108 -17.00 5.86 -6.72
C VAL A 108 -16.40 5.13 -5.53
N ALA A 109 -16.15 3.83 -5.64
CA ALA A 109 -15.50 3.03 -4.62
C ALA A 109 -14.01 2.84 -4.91
N VAL A 110 -13.22 2.86 -3.83
CA VAL A 110 -11.82 2.43 -3.83
C VAL A 110 -11.53 1.61 -2.57
N ASN A 111 -10.64 0.63 -2.66
CA ASN A 111 -10.08 0.00 -1.48
C ASN A 111 -9.08 0.98 -0.82
N PRO A 112 -9.32 1.47 0.43
CA PRO A 112 -8.45 2.45 1.06
C PRO A 112 -7.06 1.91 1.42
N GLU A 113 -6.86 0.59 1.46
CA GLU A 113 -5.54 -0.02 1.62
C GLU A 113 -4.67 0.13 0.36
N MET A 114 -5.28 0.29 -0.81
CA MET A 114 -4.59 0.42 -2.10
C MET A 114 -4.31 1.89 -2.50
N TYR A 115 -4.56 2.84 -1.62
CA TYR A 115 -4.31 4.25 -1.88
C TYR A 115 -3.49 4.88 -0.77
N SER A 116 -2.39 5.53 -1.12
CA SER A 116 -1.68 6.39 -0.18
C SER A 116 -2.59 7.54 0.29
N VAL A 117 -2.36 8.05 1.49
CA VAL A 117 -3.12 9.19 2.04
C VAL A 117 -3.15 10.38 1.09
N ASN A 118 -2.01 10.70 0.46
CA ASN A 118 -1.94 11.81 -0.49
C ASN A 118 -2.77 11.52 -1.75
N GLY A 119 -2.60 10.33 -2.33
CA GLY A 119 -3.32 9.93 -3.54
C GLY A 119 -4.83 9.81 -3.31
N TYR A 120 -5.25 9.29 -2.15
CA TYR A 120 -6.66 9.23 -1.79
C TYR A 120 -7.29 10.61 -1.69
N ARG A 121 -6.62 11.54 -1.01
CA ARG A 121 -7.11 12.91 -0.82
C ARG A 121 -7.16 13.71 -2.11
N GLU A 122 -6.14 13.54 -2.96
CA GLU A 122 -6.13 14.17 -4.28
C GLU A 122 -7.28 13.65 -5.15
N LEU A 123 -7.45 12.32 -5.23
CA LEU A 123 -8.56 11.69 -5.95
C LEU A 123 -9.90 12.18 -5.42
N LYS A 124 -10.07 12.18 -4.09
CA LYS A 124 -11.30 12.65 -3.43
C LYS A 124 -11.64 14.08 -3.79
N ALA A 125 -10.67 14.99 -3.73
CA ALA A 125 -10.89 16.40 -4.03
C ALA A 125 -11.35 16.62 -5.48
N ILE A 126 -10.71 15.93 -6.45
CA ILE A 126 -11.08 16.05 -7.88
C ILE A 126 -12.47 15.47 -8.13
N LEU A 127 -12.79 14.32 -7.55
CA LEU A 127 -14.10 13.70 -7.72
C LEU A 127 -15.22 14.53 -7.09
N GLU A 128 -15.01 15.07 -5.88
CA GLU A 128 -15.99 15.94 -5.20
C GLU A 128 -16.22 17.24 -5.97
N GLU A 129 -15.19 17.84 -6.55
CA GLU A 129 -15.33 19.01 -7.44
C GLU A 129 -16.15 18.66 -8.69
N GLY A 130 -16.01 17.45 -9.21
CA GLY A 130 -16.81 16.90 -10.32
C GLY A 130 -18.21 16.40 -9.91
N GLY A 131 -18.64 16.58 -8.67
CA GLY A 131 -19.97 16.18 -8.18
C GLY A 131 -20.10 14.70 -7.81
N LEU A 132 -18.99 13.97 -7.74
CA LEU A 132 -18.95 12.55 -7.35
C LEU A 132 -18.58 12.40 -5.87
N THR A 133 -18.98 11.30 -5.25
CA THR A 133 -18.61 10.96 -3.86
C THR A 133 -17.65 9.78 -3.85
N LEU A 134 -16.49 9.92 -3.21
CA LEU A 134 -15.55 8.81 -3.01
C LEU A 134 -15.95 8.01 -1.76
N LYS A 135 -16.00 6.67 -1.88
CA LYS A 135 -16.29 5.73 -0.78
C LYS A 135 -15.11 4.77 -0.57
N SER A 136 -14.66 4.68 0.68
CA SER A 136 -13.66 3.69 1.13
C SER A 136 -14.33 2.32 1.29
N ILE A 137 -14.34 1.49 0.26
CA ILE A 137 -14.95 0.15 0.27
C ILE A 137 -14.10 -0.80 -0.57
N ASP A 138 -13.66 -1.90 0.04
CA ASP A 138 -13.09 -3.04 -0.71
C ASP A 138 -14.22 -3.87 -1.32
N LEU A 139 -14.27 -3.92 -2.65
CA LEU A 139 -15.23 -4.69 -3.42
C LEU A 139 -14.60 -5.91 -4.12
N ILE A 140 -13.27 -6.06 -4.09
CA ILE A 140 -12.57 -7.14 -4.78
C ILE A 140 -12.34 -8.33 -3.85
N SER A 141 -11.82 -8.12 -2.65
CA SER A 141 -11.51 -9.21 -1.71
C SER A 141 -12.72 -10.12 -1.40
N PRO A 142 -13.96 -9.61 -1.24
CA PRO A 142 -15.12 -10.47 -1.05
C PRO A 142 -15.42 -11.39 -2.25
N LEU A 143 -15.00 -11.01 -3.45
CA LEU A 143 -15.23 -11.76 -4.69
C LEU A 143 -14.09 -12.71 -5.02
N TRP A 144 -12.86 -12.33 -4.71
CA TRP A 144 -11.66 -13.13 -4.99
C TRP A 144 -11.23 -13.96 -3.78
N GLN A 145 -12.08 -14.88 -3.36
CA GLN A 145 -11.78 -15.82 -2.27
C GLN A 145 -11.11 -17.09 -2.79
N GLU A 146 -11.72 -17.68 -3.83
CA GLU A 146 -11.21 -18.92 -4.43
C GLU A 146 -10.05 -18.62 -5.39
N GLY A 147 -8.92 -19.32 -5.18
CA GLY A 147 -7.74 -19.19 -6.03
C GLY A 147 -6.94 -17.90 -5.84
N ARG A 148 -7.24 -17.09 -4.81
CA ARG A 148 -6.37 -15.96 -4.44
C ARG A 148 -5.08 -16.49 -3.85
N PRO A 149 -3.91 -16.09 -4.38
CA PRO A 149 -2.63 -16.46 -3.79
C PRO A 149 -2.57 -16.04 -2.31
N ALA A 150 -1.93 -16.84 -1.47
CA ALA A 150 -1.70 -16.46 -0.08
C ALA A 150 -0.67 -15.32 0.00
N ILE A 151 -0.73 -14.54 1.09
CA ILE A 151 0.35 -13.58 1.40
C ILE A 151 1.65 -14.38 1.59
N PRO A 152 2.76 -14.00 0.95
CA PRO A 152 4.04 -14.69 1.07
C PRO A 152 4.50 -14.84 2.51
N THR A 153 5.15 -15.96 2.81
CA THR A 153 5.62 -16.32 4.16
C THR A 153 7.11 -16.65 4.19
N SER A 154 7.93 -15.89 3.47
CA SER A 154 9.37 -16.05 3.55
C SER A 154 9.89 -15.73 4.96
N LEU A 155 10.95 -16.42 5.39
CA LEU A 155 11.52 -16.17 6.71
C LEU A 155 12.24 -14.82 6.77
N LEU A 156 12.03 -14.10 7.87
CA LEU A 156 12.84 -12.94 8.24
C LEU A 156 14.27 -13.40 8.57
N TYR A 157 15.26 -12.70 8.04
CA TYR A 157 16.65 -12.88 8.46
C TYR A 157 17.35 -11.55 8.72
N GLU A 158 18.29 -11.58 9.67
CA GLU A 158 19.16 -10.46 10.00
C GLU A 158 20.07 -10.12 8.81
N TYR A 159 20.16 -8.84 8.47
CA TYR A 159 21.21 -8.33 7.58
C TYR A 159 22.29 -7.67 8.45
N GLU A 160 23.37 -8.40 8.69
CA GLU A 160 24.38 -8.09 9.71
C GLU A 160 24.95 -6.67 9.57
N GLU A 161 25.27 -6.04 10.71
CA GLU A 161 25.78 -4.67 10.78
C GLU A 161 27.07 -4.46 9.96
N LYS A 162 27.89 -5.48 9.79
CA LYS A 162 29.07 -5.42 8.93
C LYS A 162 28.76 -5.07 7.47
N TYR A 163 27.50 -5.30 7.02
CA TYR A 163 27.02 -4.96 5.68
C TYR A 163 26.18 -3.68 5.66
N THR A 164 25.52 -3.34 6.76
CA THR A 164 24.67 -2.15 6.84
C THR A 164 25.41 -0.93 7.37
N GLY A 165 26.53 -1.12 8.07
CA GLY A 165 27.39 -0.05 8.59
C GLY A 165 26.79 0.77 9.73
N GLU A 166 25.56 0.45 10.20
CA GLU A 166 24.91 1.15 11.30
C GLU A 166 23.96 0.22 12.05
N SER A 167 23.97 0.28 13.38
CA SER A 167 23.11 -0.51 14.23
C SER A 167 21.66 -0.03 14.19
N VAL A 168 20.71 -0.92 14.49
CA VAL A 168 19.27 -0.59 14.61
C VAL A 168 19.05 0.47 15.68
N GLU A 169 19.75 0.36 16.81
CA GLU A 169 19.66 1.33 17.92
C GLU A 169 20.02 2.75 17.47
N SER A 170 21.13 2.91 16.74
CA SER A 170 21.57 4.21 16.19
C SER A 170 20.52 4.80 15.25
N LYS A 171 19.98 3.99 14.33
CA LYS A 171 18.95 4.42 13.39
C LYS A 171 17.67 4.84 14.12
N LEU A 172 17.20 4.07 15.10
CA LEU A 172 16.03 4.39 15.90
C LEU A 172 16.22 5.67 16.70
N GLN A 173 17.43 5.92 17.24
CA GLN A 173 17.75 7.16 17.95
C GLN A 173 17.61 8.39 17.02
N ARG A 174 18.11 8.29 15.79
CA ARG A 174 17.97 9.36 14.77
C ARG A 174 16.51 9.59 14.39
N VAL A 175 15.72 8.52 14.23
CA VAL A 175 14.28 8.63 13.97
C VAL A 175 13.56 9.33 15.12
N ARG A 176 13.82 8.93 16.37
CA ARG A 176 13.23 9.55 17.57
C ARG A 176 13.61 11.03 17.70
N GLN A 177 14.82 11.40 17.31
CA GLN A 177 15.22 12.81 17.24
C GLN A 177 14.35 13.57 16.21
N ALA A 178 14.17 13.03 15.00
CA ALA A 178 13.33 13.64 13.99
C ALA A 178 11.85 13.74 14.43
N MET A 179 11.34 12.76 15.20
CA MET A 179 10.01 12.80 15.82
C MET A 179 9.90 13.95 16.84
N THR A 180 10.93 14.09 17.71
CA THR A 180 10.98 15.14 18.73
C THR A 180 10.96 16.54 18.11
N GLU A 181 11.75 16.77 17.05
CA GLU A 181 11.78 18.05 16.31
C GLU A 181 10.40 18.44 15.76
N ARG A 182 9.54 17.46 15.48
CA ARG A 182 8.17 17.67 15.00
C ARG A 182 7.11 17.55 16.09
N ARG A 183 7.53 17.40 17.35
CA ARG A 183 6.64 17.22 18.51
C ARG A 183 5.67 16.05 18.31
N CYS A 184 6.19 14.92 17.84
CA CYS A 184 5.46 13.66 17.67
C CYS A 184 6.09 12.57 18.53
N GLN A 185 5.28 11.67 19.06
CA GLN A 185 5.72 10.55 19.89
C GLN A 185 5.59 9.21 19.17
N ALA A 186 4.99 9.20 17.98
CA ALA A 186 4.90 8.01 17.15
C ALA A 186 5.20 8.32 15.68
N LEU A 187 5.71 7.30 14.96
CA LEU A 187 5.86 7.29 13.50
C LEU A 187 5.37 5.93 12.99
N VAL A 188 4.43 5.94 12.04
CA VAL A 188 4.02 4.73 11.33
C VAL A 188 4.76 4.62 9.98
N ILE A 189 5.27 3.43 9.67
CA ILE A 189 6.04 3.12 8.46
C ILE A 189 5.39 1.92 7.77
N SER A 190 5.07 2.06 6.50
CA SER A 190 4.50 1.02 5.64
C SER A 190 5.45 0.60 4.51
N ALA A 191 6.38 1.46 4.09
CA ALA A 191 7.30 1.17 3.01
C ALA A 191 8.28 0.05 3.40
N LEU A 192 8.27 -1.06 2.63
CA LEU A 192 8.99 -2.29 2.98
C LEU A 192 10.51 -2.14 2.95
N ASP A 193 11.04 -1.34 2.05
CA ASP A 193 12.46 -1.03 1.94
C ASP A 193 12.96 -0.18 3.11
N GLU A 194 12.15 0.79 3.56
CA GLU A 194 12.44 1.59 4.76
C GLU A 194 12.47 0.72 6.02
N ILE A 195 11.51 -0.20 6.17
CA ILE A 195 11.47 -1.17 7.27
C ILE A 195 12.70 -2.06 7.25
N GLY A 196 13.03 -2.61 6.08
CA GLY A 196 14.20 -3.45 5.90
C GLY A 196 15.51 -2.74 6.23
N TRP A 197 15.64 -1.46 5.86
CA TRP A 197 16.79 -0.63 6.19
C TRP A 197 16.83 -0.27 7.68
N LEU A 198 15.71 0.19 8.23
CA LEU A 198 15.64 0.65 9.62
C LEU A 198 15.98 -0.46 10.62
N LEU A 199 15.40 -1.64 10.41
CA LEU A 199 15.54 -2.78 11.32
C LEU A 199 16.66 -3.75 10.95
N ASN A 200 17.46 -3.47 9.91
CA ASN A 200 18.50 -4.39 9.41
C ASN A 200 17.96 -5.80 9.15
N ILE A 201 16.79 -5.91 8.56
CA ILE A 201 16.15 -7.18 8.21
C ILE A 201 15.93 -7.31 6.72
N ARG A 202 15.85 -8.55 6.26
CA ARG A 202 15.49 -8.89 4.88
C ARG A 202 14.52 -10.08 4.87
N GLY A 203 13.83 -10.22 3.75
CA GLY A 203 12.96 -11.35 3.41
C GLY A 203 12.96 -11.58 1.89
N LYS A 204 12.08 -12.46 1.42
CA LYS A 204 11.91 -12.78 0.00
C LYS A 204 10.42 -12.81 -0.35
N ASP A 205 9.65 -11.89 0.20
CA ASP A 205 8.21 -11.84 -0.02
C ASP A 205 7.84 -11.19 -1.36
N VAL A 206 8.72 -10.36 -1.87
CA VAL A 206 8.52 -9.62 -3.11
C VAL A 206 9.64 -9.96 -4.07
N ASP A 207 9.30 -10.22 -5.32
CA ASP A 207 10.27 -10.53 -6.36
C ASP A 207 11.22 -9.33 -6.58
N TYR A 208 12.48 -9.64 -6.92
CA TYR A 208 13.55 -8.68 -7.21
C TYR A 208 13.92 -7.73 -6.05
N THR A 209 13.19 -7.75 -4.94
CA THR A 209 13.41 -6.86 -3.79
C THR A 209 13.50 -7.67 -2.50
N PRO A 210 14.61 -7.61 -1.73
CA PRO A 210 14.79 -8.44 -0.53
C PRO A 210 13.98 -7.88 0.66
N CYS A 211 12.70 -7.67 0.47
CA CYS A 211 11.78 -7.09 1.45
C CYS A 211 10.92 -8.14 2.14
N LEU A 212 10.42 -7.76 3.31
CA LEU A 212 9.49 -8.54 4.11
C LEU A 212 8.20 -7.75 4.31
N ILE A 213 7.07 -8.32 3.93
CA ILE A 213 5.75 -7.72 4.14
C ILE A 213 5.52 -7.56 5.65
N SER A 214 5.48 -6.30 6.09
CA SER A 214 5.36 -5.91 7.49
C SER A 214 5.02 -4.43 7.62
N TYR A 215 4.58 -4.02 8.81
CA TYR A 215 4.48 -2.61 9.19
C TYR A 215 5.36 -2.35 10.41
N VAL A 216 5.71 -1.10 10.65
CA VAL A 216 6.45 -0.69 11.85
C VAL A 216 5.79 0.56 12.45
N VAL A 217 5.66 0.55 13.77
CA VAL A 217 5.36 1.74 14.56
C VAL A 217 6.53 2.01 15.50
N VAL A 218 7.16 3.17 15.34
CA VAL A 218 8.22 3.66 16.23
C VAL A 218 7.60 4.61 17.24
N GLU A 219 7.79 4.35 18.52
CA GLU A 219 7.46 5.22 19.66
C GLU A 219 8.73 5.70 20.34
N MET A 220 8.63 6.64 21.28
CA MET A 220 9.81 7.24 21.94
C MET A 220 10.63 6.22 22.74
N ASP A 221 9.97 5.22 23.30
CA ASP A 221 10.58 4.18 24.16
C ASP A 221 10.46 2.76 23.56
N LYS A 222 9.67 2.58 22.54
CA LYS A 222 9.34 1.28 21.94
C LYS A 222 9.43 1.34 20.40
N CYS A 223 9.69 0.20 19.80
CA CYS A 223 9.51 -0.03 18.35
C CYS A 223 8.85 -1.38 18.16
N THR A 224 7.76 -1.40 17.40
CA THR A 224 6.97 -2.62 17.16
C THR A 224 6.93 -2.94 15.68
N ILE A 225 7.31 -4.17 15.31
CA ILE A 225 7.09 -4.73 13.98
C ILE A 225 5.78 -5.53 13.97
N PHE A 226 4.98 -5.34 12.94
CA PHE A 226 3.77 -6.10 12.66
C PHE A 226 4.06 -7.02 11.48
N VAL A 227 4.15 -8.31 11.73
CA VAL A 227 4.59 -9.32 10.77
C VAL A 227 3.88 -10.64 11.04
N SER A 228 3.56 -11.40 9.97
CA SER A 228 2.94 -12.72 10.16
C SER A 228 3.85 -13.65 10.98
N PRO A 229 3.32 -14.33 12.00
CA PRO A 229 4.11 -15.25 12.84
C PRO A 229 4.83 -16.33 12.05
N ASN A 230 4.29 -16.75 10.91
CA ASN A 230 4.87 -17.78 10.04
C ASN A 230 6.22 -17.37 9.40
N LYS A 231 6.58 -16.08 9.49
CA LYS A 231 7.85 -15.54 8.98
C LYS A 231 8.97 -15.54 10.02
N LEU A 232 8.67 -15.94 11.24
CA LEU A 232 9.57 -15.83 12.39
C LEU A 232 9.99 -17.22 12.89
N ASP A 233 11.21 -17.61 12.58
CA ASP A 233 11.87 -18.76 13.22
C ASP A 233 12.57 -18.34 14.54
N ALA A 234 13.23 -19.29 15.18
CA ALA A 234 13.95 -19.03 16.44
C ALA A 234 15.07 -17.99 16.27
N ALA A 235 15.73 -17.94 15.10
CA ALA A 235 16.79 -16.98 14.83
C ALA A 235 16.23 -15.57 14.67
N ALA A 236 15.11 -15.41 13.94
CA ALA A 236 14.40 -14.15 13.77
C ALA A 236 13.91 -13.60 15.13
N HIS A 237 13.30 -14.44 15.96
CA HIS A 237 12.90 -14.05 17.33
C HIS A 237 14.10 -13.61 18.18
N ALA A 238 15.19 -14.38 18.17
CA ALA A 238 16.40 -14.03 18.91
C ALA A 238 16.99 -12.70 18.45
N TYR A 239 17.01 -12.44 17.15
CA TYR A 239 17.48 -11.18 16.58
C TYR A 239 16.62 -10.00 17.03
N LEU A 240 15.30 -10.05 16.78
CA LEU A 240 14.38 -8.95 17.13
C LEU A 240 14.41 -8.64 18.62
N ASN A 241 14.46 -9.67 19.47
CA ASN A 241 14.62 -9.49 20.93
C ASN A 241 15.95 -8.82 21.29
N ARG A 242 17.06 -9.22 20.63
CA ARG A 242 18.39 -8.64 20.86
C ARG A 242 18.44 -7.15 20.55
N VAL A 243 17.76 -6.72 19.49
CA VAL A 243 17.71 -5.30 19.08
C VAL A 243 16.54 -4.53 19.68
N GLY A 244 15.80 -5.14 20.63
CA GLY A 244 14.74 -4.47 21.39
C GLY A 244 13.47 -4.17 20.60
N ILE A 245 13.14 -4.97 19.59
CA ILE A 245 11.94 -4.82 18.77
C ILE A 245 10.81 -5.71 19.28
N SER A 246 9.67 -5.12 19.58
CA SER A 246 8.43 -5.83 19.93
C SER A 246 7.78 -6.42 18.67
N ILE A 247 7.15 -7.56 18.81
CA ILE A 247 6.53 -8.30 17.70
C ILE A 247 5.02 -8.36 17.92
N CYS A 248 4.25 -8.04 16.88
CA CYS A 248 2.81 -8.23 16.80
C CYS A 248 2.45 -8.91 15.48
N ASP A 249 1.28 -9.53 15.41
CA ASP A 249 0.76 -10.08 14.14
C ASP A 249 0.48 -8.94 13.14
N TYR A 250 0.68 -9.22 11.85
CA TYR A 250 0.55 -8.27 10.75
C TYR A 250 -0.78 -7.50 10.80
N GLU A 251 -1.89 -8.20 10.95
CA GLU A 251 -3.23 -7.62 10.99
C GLU A 251 -3.48 -6.74 12.24
N GLN A 252 -2.70 -6.90 13.28
CA GLN A 252 -2.88 -6.14 14.52
C GLN A 252 -2.47 -4.68 14.42
N VAL A 253 -1.82 -4.25 13.32
CA VAL A 253 -1.43 -2.85 13.12
C VAL A 253 -2.60 -1.89 13.24
N PHE A 254 -3.75 -2.24 12.68
CA PHE A 254 -4.97 -1.42 12.72
C PHE A 254 -5.48 -1.23 14.14
N THR A 255 -5.64 -2.33 14.89
CA THR A 255 -6.06 -2.27 16.30
C THR A 255 -5.04 -1.54 17.18
N TYR A 256 -3.75 -1.72 16.89
CA TYR A 256 -2.69 -1.02 17.60
C TYR A 256 -2.80 0.50 17.40
N LEU A 257 -2.95 0.95 16.17
CA LEU A 257 -3.12 2.38 15.86
C LEU A 257 -4.39 2.98 16.49
N GLN A 258 -5.49 2.22 16.56
CA GLN A 258 -6.73 2.65 17.22
C GLN A 258 -6.57 2.87 18.73
N THR A 259 -5.69 2.12 19.37
CA THR A 259 -5.43 2.19 20.82
C THR A 259 -4.17 2.97 21.19
N LEU A 260 -3.39 3.39 20.21
CA LEU A 260 -2.15 4.14 20.41
C LEU A 260 -2.42 5.44 21.19
N GLN A 261 -1.57 5.71 22.18
CA GLN A 261 -1.61 6.94 22.96
C GLN A 261 -0.39 7.80 22.62
N ALA A 262 -0.62 8.94 22.00
CA ALA A 262 0.42 9.91 21.63
C ALA A 262 -0.21 11.30 21.49
N GLU A 263 0.55 12.36 21.75
CA GLU A 263 0.11 13.73 21.45
C GLU A 263 0.21 14.05 19.96
N GLY A 264 1.10 13.35 19.24
CA GLY A 264 1.28 13.51 17.81
C GLY A 264 1.89 12.28 17.15
N ILE A 265 1.47 12.02 15.92
CA ILE A 265 1.96 10.94 15.06
C ILE A 265 2.46 11.48 13.73
N MET A 266 3.60 10.96 13.28
CA MET A 266 4.15 11.20 11.95
C MET A 266 3.79 10.05 11.01
N TYR A 267 3.65 10.36 9.74
CA TYR A 267 3.49 9.39 8.65
C TYR A 267 3.96 9.99 7.32
N ASP A 268 4.42 9.15 6.39
CA ASP A 268 4.63 9.57 5.01
C ASP A 268 3.33 9.39 4.22
N GLY A 269 2.68 10.48 3.89
CA GLY A 269 1.41 10.43 3.16
C GLY A 269 1.50 9.93 1.73
N GLY A 270 2.72 9.80 1.17
CA GLY A 270 2.95 9.16 -0.12
C GLY A 270 3.13 7.64 -0.03
N LYS A 271 3.28 7.08 1.20
CA LYS A 271 3.54 5.66 1.44
C LYS A 271 2.50 4.99 2.33
N VAL A 272 2.11 5.65 3.42
CA VAL A 272 1.06 5.14 4.33
C VAL A 272 -0.28 5.18 3.59
N ASN A 273 -1.00 4.07 3.60
CA ASN A 273 -2.31 3.96 2.97
C ASN A 273 -3.41 4.61 3.83
N GLU A 274 -4.53 4.97 3.19
CA GLU A 274 -5.63 5.68 3.85
C GLU A 274 -6.29 4.84 4.96
N ALA A 275 -6.36 3.51 4.82
CA ALA A 275 -6.92 2.64 5.85
C ALA A 275 -6.11 2.69 7.15
N LEU A 276 -4.77 2.66 7.07
CA LEU A 276 -3.91 2.87 8.24
C LEU A 276 -4.09 4.25 8.85
N TYR A 277 -4.20 5.28 8.01
CA TYR A 277 -4.42 6.65 8.48
C TYR A 277 -5.77 6.80 9.19
N GLU A 278 -6.83 6.22 8.66
CA GLU A 278 -8.16 6.19 9.29
C GLU A 278 -8.18 5.41 10.61
N ALA A 279 -7.34 4.37 10.71
CA ALA A 279 -7.20 3.58 11.93
C ALA A 279 -6.46 4.32 13.07
N ILE A 280 -5.76 5.43 12.81
CA ILE A 280 -5.10 6.20 13.88
C ILE A 280 -6.15 6.68 14.89
N ASN A 281 -5.86 6.44 16.19
CA ASN A 281 -6.71 6.89 17.30
C ASN A 281 -7.18 8.33 17.09
N PRO A 282 -8.49 8.60 17.04
CA PRO A 282 -9.04 9.93 16.80
C PRO A 282 -8.65 10.94 17.89
N ALA A 283 -8.26 10.50 19.08
CA ALA A 283 -7.73 11.35 20.13
C ALA A 283 -6.38 11.98 19.77
N ILE A 284 -5.64 11.37 18.82
CA ILE A 284 -4.39 11.93 18.27
C ILE A 284 -4.76 12.97 17.21
N THR A 285 -4.89 14.22 17.61
CA THR A 285 -5.28 15.32 16.70
C THR A 285 -4.12 15.86 15.89
N ARG A 286 -2.88 15.72 16.40
CA ARG A 286 -1.66 16.14 15.70
C ARG A 286 -1.16 15.01 14.80
N ARG A 287 -1.56 15.03 13.52
CA ARG A 287 -1.13 14.10 12.50
C ARG A 287 -0.23 14.82 11.51
N VAL A 288 1.07 14.53 11.52
CA VAL A 288 2.08 15.25 10.74
C VAL A 288 2.50 14.43 9.53
N ASN A 289 2.07 14.88 8.35
CA ASN A 289 2.53 14.33 7.09
C ASN A 289 3.97 14.77 6.81
N VAL A 290 4.87 13.82 6.57
CA VAL A 290 6.30 14.04 6.30
C VAL A 290 6.71 13.25 5.05
N SER A 291 6.47 13.80 3.90
CA SER A 291 6.87 13.18 2.63
C SER A 291 8.07 13.94 2.02
N PRO A 292 9.21 13.27 1.78
CA PRO A 292 9.53 11.90 2.14
C PRO A 292 9.76 11.69 3.64
N SER A 293 9.62 10.42 4.08
CA SER A 293 9.81 10.02 5.48
C SER A 293 11.22 10.37 6.01
N PRO A 294 11.41 10.50 7.33
CA PRO A 294 12.75 10.66 7.88
C PRO A 294 13.62 9.42 7.63
N VAL A 295 13.04 8.22 7.56
CA VAL A 295 13.76 6.98 7.28
C VAL A 295 14.31 6.99 5.86
N LEU A 296 13.48 7.31 4.86
CA LEU A 296 13.91 7.43 3.47
C LEU A 296 15.03 8.47 3.29
N LYS A 297 14.92 9.61 3.97
CA LYS A 297 15.99 10.64 3.96
C LYS A 297 17.31 10.11 4.51
N MET A 298 17.26 9.36 5.63
CA MET A 298 18.44 8.75 6.22
C MET A 298 19.05 7.67 5.33
N GLN A 299 18.21 6.81 4.73
CA GLN A 299 18.60 5.76 3.79
C GLN A 299 19.26 6.34 2.53
N SER A 300 18.82 7.52 2.09
CA SER A 300 19.38 8.19 0.90
C SER A 300 20.82 8.66 1.11
N VAL A 301 21.26 8.91 2.35
CA VAL A 301 22.63 9.32 2.69
C VAL A 301 23.43 8.09 3.06
N LYS A 302 24.28 7.63 2.13
CA LYS A 302 25.07 6.41 2.29
C LYS A 302 26.21 6.59 3.31
N ASN A 303 26.34 5.60 4.20
CA ASN A 303 27.48 5.50 5.11
C ASN A 303 28.71 4.88 4.41
N ALA A 304 29.86 4.83 5.10
CA ALA A 304 31.10 4.33 4.53
C ALA A 304 31.05 2.85 4.10
N THR A 305 30.16 2.06 4.70
CA THR A 305 29.98 0.63 4.35
C THR A 305 29.11 0.45 3.12
N GLU A 306 28.14 1.35 2.93
CA GLU A 306 27.21 1.32 1.78
C GLU A 306 27.81 1.95 0.52
N LEU A 307 28.94 2.69 0.61
CA LEU A 307 29.72 3.23 -0.49
C LEU A 307 30.73 2.22 -1.05
#